data_bf4e7e70cc298b7f995554575ba37486
#
_entry.id   bf4e7e70cc298b7f995554575ba37486
#
_cell.length_a   1.000
_cell.length_b   1.000
_cell.length_c   1.000
_cell.angle_alpha   90.00
_cell.angle_beta   90.00
_cell.angle_gamma   90.00
#
_symmetry.space_group_name_H-M   'P 1'
#
loop_
_entity.id
_entity.type
_entity.pdbx_description
1 polymer ?
#
loop_
_entity_poly.entity_id
_entity_poly.type
_entity_poly.pdbx_seq_one_letter_code
_entity_poly.pdbx_strand_id
1 'polypeptide(L)'
;MKGFLLFSLPLTLASAGAQLQEYRATDNPRAAENIAQPCGYQAMFPAGDRPVKAAWVTYDRGPDIAHFYTDPDVLAFAKRNDLAMVLATQCPARHSSEKGEMDMYPEHGLGRSLFSALNTIGGESGHPELANAKLIVLGFSGTSAYFGHFVAYAPEHVLAAILANPGADDPDNVDRLRLDENSIAVPLLIIVGGVDTISGTAKPYKFFDRYRTRGARWVYLVQNKIPHCCINDTKSFMLDWLQDVIQARHPDPQKPLWPMSSNTGWYGSIQPCKSVYDDHWGLPLWDICDAHVEHAAKALPSNELPSGFFPTESLAHEWQTYIKQPDHPKNSFPRPNDPTFGEPKTQGHH
;
A
#
# COMPACT_ATOMS: atom_id res chain seq x y z
N MET A 1 -16.75 -37.22 -63.65
CA MET A 1 -16.17 -37.09 -62.31
C MET A 1 -15.72 -35.65 -62.12
N LYS A 2 -16.50 -34.86 -61.36
CA LYS A 2 -16.17 -33.44 -61.08
C LYS A 2 -15.70 -33.41 -59.60
N GLY A 3 -14.39 -33.13 -59.37
CA GLY A 3 -13.81 -32.97 -58.08
C GLY A 3 -14.11 -31.59 -57.49
N PHE A 4 -14.74 -31.58 -56.30
CA PHE A 4 -14.91 -30.36 -55.49
C PHE A 4 -13.66 -30.18 -54.61
N LEU A 5 -12.90 -29.11 -54.81
CA LEU A 5 -11.85 -28.66 -53.91
C LEU A 5 -12.51 -27.82 -52.83
N LEU A 6 -12.49 -28.33 -51.62
CA LEU A 6 -12.81 -27.57 -50.39
C LEU A 6 -11.59 -26.78 -49.97
N PHE A 7 -11.67 -25.46 -50.10
CA PHE A 7 -10.71 -24.51 -49.51
C PHE A 7 -11.11 -24.29 -48.03
N SER A 8 -10.34 -24.83 -47.09
CA SER A 8 -10.43 -24.47 -45.68
C SER A 8 -9.64 -23.18 -45.45
N LEU A 9 -10.34 -22.06 -45.20
CA LEU A 9 -9.74 -20.87 -44.64
C LEU A 9 -9.39 -21.07 -43.16
N PRO A 10 -8.16 -20.79 -42.73
CA PRO A 10 -7.86 -20.75 -41.31
C PRO A 10 -8.50 -19.50 -40.69
N LEU A 11 -9.45 -19.69 -39.76
CA LEU A 11 -9.92 -18.63 -38.89
C LEU A 11 -8.80 -18.33 -37.87
N THR A 12 -8.00 -17.30 -38.17
CA THR A 12 -7.13 -16.67 -37.16
C THR A 12 -8.01 -15.85 -36.23
N LEU A 13 -8.35 -16.45 -35.06
CA LEU A 13 -8.86 -15.71 -33.90
C LEU A 13 -7.73 -14.80 -33.44
N ALA A 14 -7.70 -13.57 -33.93
CA ALA A 14 -6.96 -12.50 -33.28
C ALA A 14 -7.66 -12.23 -31.95
N SER A 15 -7.09 -12.71 -30.85
CA SER A 15 -7.42 -12.21 -29.51
C SER A 15 -6.95 -10.77 -29.43
N ALA A 16 -7.80 -9.84 -29.82
CA ALA A 16 -7.65 -8.45 -29.47
C ALA A 16 -7.82 -8.39 -27.95
N GLY A 17 -6.72 -8.36 -27.21
CA GLY A 17 -6.73 -7.98 -25.81
C GLY A 17 -7.37 -6.58 -25.77
N ALA A 18 -8.62 -6.50 -25.31
CA ALA A 18 -9.27 -5.21 -25.15
C ALA A 18 -8.40 -4.37 -24.21
N GLN A 19 -7.85 -3.30 -24.73
CA GLN A 19 -7.11 -2.32 -23.92
C GLN A 19 -8.08 -1.78 -22.88
N LEU A 20 -7.72 -1.88 -21.60
CA LEU A 20 -8.55 -1.36 -20.52
C LEU A 20 -8.79 0.14 -20.76
N GLN A 21 -10.06 0.54 -20.71
CA GLN A 21 -10.43 1.95 -20.86
C GLN A 21 -10.00 2.70 -19.61
N GLU A 22 -9.30 3.81 -19.81
CA GLU A 22 -8.84 4.70 -18.74
C GLU A 22 -9.69 5.98 -18.75
N TYR A 23 -10.17 6.35 -17.57
CA TYR A 23 -10.90 7.58 -17.32
C TYR A 23 -10.02 8.55 -16.55
N ARG A 24 -10.17 9.85 -16.81
CA ARG A 24 -9.32 10.88 -16.20
C ARG A 24 -10.18 12.00 -15.63
N ALA A 25 -9.80 12.47 -14.46
CA ALA A 25 -10.38 13.68 -13.86
C ALA A 25 -9.27 14.63 -13.45
N THR A 26 -9.59 15.91 -13.47
CA THR A 26 -8.74 16.96 -12.92
C THR A 26 -9.57 17.75 -11.91
N ASP A 27 -9.06 17.86 -10.68
CA ASP A 27 -9.71 18.65 -9.64
C ASP A 27 -8.93 19.93 -9.37
N ASN A 28 -9.64 21.07 -9.43
CA ASN A 28 -9.03 22.39 -9.22
C ASN A 28 -8.94 22.71 -7.72
N PRO A 29 -7.81 23.27 -7.27
CA PRO A 29 -7.67 23.69 -5.88
C PRO A 29 -8.63 24.83 -5.52
N ARG A 30 -9.12 24.83 -4.28
CA ARG A 30 -9.89 25.93 -3.72
C ARG A 30 -8.94 26.97 -3.08
N ALA A 31 -9.42 28.19 -2.91
CA ALA A 31 -8.56 29.29 -2.42
C ALA A 31 -7.91 29.04 -1.05
N ALA A 32 -8.63 28.34 -0.16
CA ALA A 32 -8.15 28.03 1.19
C ALA A 32 -7.29 26.76 1.29
N GLU A 33 -7.11 26.02 0.19
CA GLU A 33 -6.40 24.76 0.19
C GLU A 33 -4.90 24.95 -0.05
N ASN A 34 -4.10 24.08 0.55
CA ASN A 34 -2.65 24.06 0.36
C ASN A 34 -2.25 23.27 -0.88
N ILE A 35 -2.89 23.53 -2.02
CA ILE A 35 -2.65 22.90 -3.31
C ILE A 35 -2.26 24.01 -4.30
N ALA A 36 -1.09 23.87 -4.92
CA ALA A 36 -0.53 24.89 -5.80
C ALA A 36 -1.09 24.87 -7.23
N GLN A 37 -1.54 23.68 -7.70
CA GLN A 37 -2.02 23.46 -9.07
C GLN A 37 -3.07 22.36 -9.11
N PRO A 38 -3.84 22.22 -10.21
CA PRO A 38 -4.83 21.14 -10.34
C PRO A 38 -4.25 19.76 -10.13
N CYS A 39 -4.99 18.90 -9.45
CA CYS A 39 -4.66 17.50 -9.19
C CYS A 39 -5.21 16.61 -10.31
N GLY A 40 -4.39 15.76 -10.88
CA GLY A 40 -4.80 14.78 -11.90
C GLY A 40 -5.06 13.41 -11.29
N TYR A 41 -6.09 12.74 -11.77
CA TYR A 41 -6.46 11.38 -11.39
C TYR A 41 -6.79 10.58 -12.63
N GLN A 42 -6.39 9.32 -12.65
CA GLN A 42 -6.77 8.37 -13.69
C GLN A 42 -7.26 7.08 -13.06
N ALA A 43 -8.24 6.45 -13.68
CA ALA A 43 -8.82 5.21 -13.19
C ALA A 43 -9.05 4.21 -14.30
N MET A 44 -8.83 2.93 -13.98
CA MET A 44 -9.16 1.77 -14.81
C MET A 44 -10.12 0.86 -14.06
N PHE A 45 -10.98 0.18 -14.81
CA PHE A 45 -11.97 -0.76 -14.30
C PHE A 45 -11.70 -2.17 -14.84
N PRO A 46 -10.79 -2.96 -14.20
CA PRO A 46 -10.41 -4.28 -14.71
C PRO A 46 -11.58 -5.27 -14.79
N ALA A 47 -12.62 -5.06 -13.98
CA ALA A 47 -13.83 -5.87 -13.98
C ALA A 47 -14.85 -5.49 -15.08
N GLY A 48 -14.59 -4.43 -15.85
CA GLY A 48 -15.52 -3.87 -16.86
C GLY A 48 -16.76 -3.26 -16.18
N ASP A 49 -17.93 -3.53 -16.72
CA ASP A 49 -19.21 -2.92 -16.28
C ASP A 49 -19.74 -3.49 -14.94
N ARG A 50 -19.00 -4.36 -14.27
CA ARG A 50 -19.43 -4.87 -12.95
C ARG A 50 -19.31 -3.78 -11.89
N PRO A 51 -20.30 -3.66 -10.97
CA PRO A 51 -20.23 -2.67 -9.92
C PRO A 51 -18.93 -2.72 -9.11
N VAL A 52 -18.33 -1.57 -8.88
CA VAL A 52 -17.09 -1.42 -8.10
C VAL A 52 -17.36 -1.63 -6.62
N LYS A 53 -16.63 -2.56 -5.99
CA LYS A 53 -16.70 -2.79 -4.54
C LYS A 53 -15.81 -1.83 -3.75
N ALA A 54 -14.63 -1.53 -4.27
CA ALA A 54 -13.69 -0.60 -3.67
C ALA A 54 -12.79 0.02 -4.73
N ALA A 55 -12.20 1.18 -4.43
CA ALA A 55 -11.17 1.80 -5.25
C ALA A 55 -9.79 1.57 -4.62
N TRP A 56 -8.83 1.06 -5.40
CA TRP A 56 -7.45 0.95 -5.00
C TRP A 56 -6.69 2.18 -5.47
N VAL A 57 -6.39 3.06 -4.53
CA VAL A 57 -5.80 4.38 -4.78
C VAL A 57 -4.32 4.38 -4.45
N THR A 58 -3.51 4.88 -5.36
CA THR A 58 -2.10 5.20 -5.12
C THR A 58 -1.75 6.56 -5.70
N TYR A 59 -0.77 7.25 -5.10
CA TYR A 59 -0.16 8.44 -5.70
C TYR A 59 1.11 8.05 -6.44
N ASP A 60 1.28 8.61 -7.63
CA ASP A 60 2.50 8.40 -8.42
C ASP A 60 3.73 8.89 -7.64
N ARG A 61 4.62 7.97 -7.31
CA ARG A 61 5.89 8.22 -6.61
C ARG A 61 7.05 7.58 -7.36
N GLY A 62 6.95 7.53 -8.65
CA GLY A 62 7.99 7.01 -9.53
C GLY A 62 7.70 5.65 -10.14
N PRO A 63 8.67 5.08 -10.87
CA PRO A 63 8.46 3.91 -11.73
C PRO A 63 7.87 2.69 -11.03
N ASP A 64 8.25 2.43 -9.78
CA ASP A 64 7.77 1.26 -9.03
C ASP A 64 6.27 1.31 -8.82
N ILE A 65 5.73 2.49 -8.48
CA ILE A 65 4.29 2.69 -8.26
C ILE A 65 3.54 2.68 -9.60
N ALA A 66 4.07 3.33 -10.62
CA ALA A 66 3.46 3.33 -11.95
C ALA A 66 3.40 1.91 -12.54
N HIS A 67 4.47 1.11 -12.31
CA HIS A 67 4.50 -0.30 -12.73
C HIS A 67 3.48 -1.14 -11.95
N PHE A 68 3.41 -0.96 -10.64
CA PHE A 68 2.44 -1.65 -9.79
C PHE A 68 1.00 -1.39 -10.26
N TYR A 69 0.67 -0.15 -10.60
CA TYR A 69 -0.63 0.24 -11.12
C TYR A 69 -1.02 -0.52 -12.41
N THR A 70 -0.05 -0.83 -13.26
CA THR A 70 -0.25 -1.52 -14.54
C THR A 70 0.14 -3.01 -14.52
N ASP A 71 0.61 -3.53 -13.39
CA ASP A 71 1.08 -4.92 -13.27
C ASP A 71 -0.06 -5.92 -13.56
N PRO A 72 0.17 -6.93 -14.43
CA PRO A 72 -0.87 -7.88 -14.82
C PRO A 72 -1.49 -8.67 -13.67
N ASP A 73 -0.71 -9.04 -12.64
CA ASP A 73 -1.22 -9.79 -11.49
C ASP A 73 -2.09 -8.90 -10.60
N VAL A 74 -1.68 -7.64 -10.43
CA VAL A 74 -2.45 -6.62 -9.71
C VAL A 74 -3.77 -6.33 -10.42
N LEU A 75 -3.75 -6.17 -11.74
CA LEU A 75 -4.96 -5.99 -12.54
C LEU A 75 -5.87 -7.22 -12.51
N ALA A 76 -5.29 -8.43 -12.55
CA ALA A 76 -6.05 -9.66 -12.42
C ALA A 76 -6.69 -9.79 -11.01
N PHE A 77 -5.98 -9.38 -9.96
CA PHE A 77 -6.51 -9.32 -8.60
C PHE A 77 -7.65 -8.29 -8.51
N ALA A 78 -7.45 -7.08 -9.03
CA ALA A 78 -8.47 -6.04 -9.07
C ALA A 78 -9.74 -6.51 -9.80
N LYS A 79 -9.57 -7.21 -10.95
CA LYS A 79 -10.67 -7.80 -11.71
C LYS A 79 -11.46 -8.85 -10.89
N ARG A 80 -10.78 -9.72 -10.16
CA ARG A 80 -11.45 -10.76 -9.34
C ARG A 80 -12.22 -10.18 -8.16
N ASN A 81 -11.76 -9.06 -7.63
CA ASN A 81 -12.32 -8.42 -6.44
C ASN A 81 -13.20 -7.21 -6.76
N ASP A 82 -13.53 -6.96 -8.03
CA ASP A 82 -14.34 -5.82 -8.50
C ASP A 82 -13.78 -4.46 -8.02
N LEU A 83 -12.46 -4.28 -8.12
CA LEU A 83 -11.81 -3.04 -7.72
C LEU A 83 -11.62 -2.10 -8.91
N ALA A 84 -11.80 -0.80 -8.70
CA ALA A 84 -11.28 0.24 -9.57
C ALA A 84 -9.81 0.51 -9.19
N MET A 85 -8.93 0.62 -10.18
CA MET A 85 -7.54 1.02 -9.98
C MET A 85 -7.43 2.52 -10.21
N VAL A 86 -6.94 3.27 -9.23
CA VAL A 86 -6.84 4.75 -9.28
C VAL A 86 -5.41 5.18 -9.04
N LEU A 87 -4.83 5.87 -10.02
CA LEU A 87 -3.53 6.53 -9.90
C LEU A 87 -3.73 8.04 -9.84
N ALA A 88 -3.30 8.64 -8.74
CA ALA A 88 -3.31 10.08 -8.55
C ALA A 88 -1.93 10.66 -8.84
N THR A 89 -1.85 11.79 -9.54
CA THR A 89 -0.62 12.54 -9.67
C THR A 89 -0.28 13.25 -8.37
N GLN A 90 0.99 13.45 -8.06
CA GLN A 90 1.38 14.26 -6.91
C GLN A 90 0.97 15.72 -7.16
N CYS A 91 0.19 16.27 -6.23
CA CYS A 91 -0.23 17.66 -6.27
C CYS A 91 0.71 18.48 -5.36
N PRO A 92 1.54 19.36 -5.90
CA PRO A 92 2.44 20.17 -5.09
C PRO A 92 1.68 21.03 -4.09
N ALA A 93 2.18 21.10 -2.87
CA ALA A 93 1.68 22.03 -1.88
C ALA A 93 2.01 23.48 -2.28
N ARG A 94 1.09 24.41 -1.98
CA ARG A 94 1.31 25.85 -2.16
C ARG A 94 2.36 26.38 -1.18
N HIS A 95 2.33 25.85 0.05
CA HIS A 95 3.24 26.17 1.12
C HIS A 95 3.91 24.87 1.56
N SER A 96 5.10 24.62 1.06
CA SER A 96 5.96 23.51 1.44
C SER A 96 7.36 24.02 1.70
N SER A 97 8.10 23.34 2.58
CA SER A 97 9.52 23.60 2.83
C SER A 97 10.37 23.29 1.60
N GLU A 98 9.93 22.34 0.78
CA GLU A 98 10.60 21.93 -0.46
C GLU A 98 9.68 22.11 -1.68
N LYS A 99 10.26 22.66 -2.75
CA LYS A 99 9.53 22.94 -3.98
C LYS A 99 9.05 21.63 -4.63
N GLY A 100 7.75 21.55 -4.84
CA GLY A 100 7.13 20.44 -5.56
C GLY A 100 6.69 19.27 -4.66
N GLU A 101 6.90 19.36 -3.36
CA GLU A 101 6.37 18.38 -2.42
C GLU A 101 4.86 18.45 -2.27
N MET A 102 4.25 17.30 -2.05
CA MET A 102 2.83 17.14 -1.73
C MET A 102 2.59 17.45 -0.24
N ASP A 103 1.45 18.04 0.08
CA ASP A 103 1.04 18.20 1.48
C ASP A 103 0.72 16.82 2.10
N MET A 104 1.22 16.59 3.31
CA MET A 104 1.00 15.33 4.03
C MET A 104 -0.36 15.29 4.75
N TYR A 105 -1.08 16.42 4.82
CA TYR A 105 -2.33 16.55 5.56
C TYR A 105 -3.53 16.57 4.60
N PRO A 106 -4.35 15.50 4.56
CA PRO A 106 -5.51 15.40 3.65
C PRO A 106 -6.53 16.54 3.83
N GLU A 107 -6.69 17.04 5.07
CA GLU A 107 -7.60 18.13 5.42
C GLU A 107 -7.22 19.45 4.77
N HIS A 108 -5.99 19.62 4.30
CA HIS A 108 -5.56 20.81 3.58
C HIS A 108 -5.96 20.82 2.09
N GLY A 109 -6.86 19.91 1.70
CA GLY A 109 -7.51 19.90 0.40
C GLY A 109 -7.35 18.62 -0.42
N LEU A 110 -6.26 17.85 -0.24
CA LEU A 110 -6.01 16.63 -1.02
C LEU A 110 -7.05 15.53 -0.75
N GLY A 111 -7.54 15.41 0.49
CA GLY A 111 -8.62 14.47 0.83
C GLY A 111 -9.91 14.79 0.07
N ARG A 112 -10.33 16.07 0.09
CA ARG A 112 -11.48 16.53 -0.68
C ARG A 112 -11.27 16.33 -2.19
N SER A 113 -10.08 16.66 -2.69
CA SER A 113 -9.73 16.53 -4.11
C SER A 113 -9.87 15.08 -4.60
N LEU A 114 -9.38 14.11 -3.82
CA LEU A 114 -9.54 12.68 -4.12
C LEU A 114 -11.03 12.29 -4.23
N PHE A 115 -11.86 12.62 -3.25
CA PHE A 115 -13.28 12.27 -3.29
C PHE A 115 -14.03 12.99 -4.44
N SER A 116 -13.66 14.24 -4.74
CA SER A 116 -14.21 14.97 -5.91
C SER A 116 -13.87 14.27 -7.21
N ALA A 117 -12.63 13.82 -7.38
CA ALA A 117 -12.18 13.09 -8.57
C ALA A 117 -12.88 11.74 -8.73
N LEU A 118 -13.03 10.98 -7.63
CA LEU A 118 -13.76 9.71 -7.66
C LEU A 118 -15.22 9.89 -8.07
N ASN A 119 -15.87 10.94 -7.58
CA ASN A 119 -17.25 11.29 -7.99
C ASN A 119 -17.33 11.64 -9.48
N THR A 120 -16.39 12.44 -9.99
CA THR A 120 -16.34 12.83 -11.41
C THR A 120 -16.11 11.60 -12.30
N ILE A 121 -15.08 10.81 -12.00
CA ILE A 121 -14.76 9.57 -12.74
C ILE A 121 -15.94 8.60 -12.70
N GLY A 122 -16.59 8.45 -11.54
CA GLY A 122 -17.76 7.58 -11.39
C GLY A 122 -18.91 7.98 -12.30
N GLY A 123 -19.19 9.28 -12.41
CA GLY A 123 -20.21 9.80 -13.33
C GLY A 123 -19.87 9.58 -14.80
N GLU A 124 -18.60 9.76 -15.19
CA GLU A 124 -18.16 9.64 -16.58
C GLU A 124 -17.97 8.19 -17.05
N SER A 125 -17.63 7.30 -16.12
CA SER A 125 -17.36 5.87 -16.43
C SER A 125 -18.59 4.98 -16.37
N GLY A 126 -19.72 5.48 -15.88
CA GLY A 126 -20.92 4.66 -15.61
C GLY A 126 -20.85 3.88 -14.29
N HIS A 127 -19.90 4.21 -13.40
CA HIS A 127 -19.72 3.62 -12.08
C HIS A 127 -20.02 4.65 -10.95
N PRO A 128 -21.29 5.12 -10.81
CA PRO A 128 -21.63 6.16 -9.84
C PRO A 128 -21.36 5.75 -8.39
N GLU A 129 -21.29 4.45 -8.10
CA GLU A 129 -20.92 3.91 -6.79
C GLU A 129 -19.50 4.32 -6.36
N LEU A 130 -18.63 4.70 -7.30
CA LEU A 130 -17.25 5.13 -7.01
C LEU A 130 -17.20 6.36 -6.11
N ALA A 131 -18.22 7.22 -6.16
CA ALA A 131 -18.33 8.40 -5.30
C ALA A 131 -18.36 8.06 -3.80
N ASN A 132 -18.80 6.85 -3.43
CA ASN A 132 -18.89 6.37 -2.06
C ASN A 132 -18.13 5.05 -1.84
N ALA A 133 -17.29 4.65 -2.78
CA ALA A 133 -16.54 3.42 -2.71
C ALA A 133 -15.61 3.41 -1.48
N LYS A 134 -15.41 2.23 -0.91
CA LYS A 134 -14.36 2.03 0.08
C LYS A 134 -13.00 2.06 -0.61
N LEU A 135 -11.97 2.48 0.13
CA LEU A 135 -10.65 2.73 -0.41
C LEU A 135 -9.64 1.71 0.12
N ILE A 136 -8.91 1.10 -0.77
CA ILE A 136 -7.61 0.51 -0.47
C ILE A 136 -6.58 1.56 -0.85
N VAL A 137 -5.71 1.95 0.08
CA VAL A 137 -4.71 3.00 -0.18
C VAL A 137 -3.31 2.41 -0.12
N LEU A 138 -2.48 2.77 -1.10
CA LEU A 138 -1.09 2.34 -1.19
C LEU A 138 -0.19 3.56 -1.32
N GLY A 139 0.71 3.75 -0.37
CA GLY A 139 1.74 4.77 -0.41
C GLY A 139 3.16 4.21 -0.39
N PHE A 140 4.09 4.97 -0.96
CA PHE A 140 5.52 4.72 -0.88
C PHE A 140 6.25 5.98 -0.41
N SER A 141 7.17 5.85 0.56
CA SER A 141 7.94 6.98 1.08
C SER A 141 7.02 8.12 1.57
N GLY A 142 7.17 9.34 1.07
CA GLY A 142 6.33 10.48 1.43
C GLY A 142 4.83 10.27 1.20
N THR A 143 4.42 9.52 0.17
CA THR A 143 2.99 9.21 -0.03
C THR A 143 2.46 8.18 0.98
N SER A 144 3.32 7.38 1.61
CA SER A 144 2.94 6.57 2.78
C SER A 144 2.60 7.43 3.98
N ALA A 145 3.37 8.49 4.25
CA ALA A 145 3.06 9.44 5.31
C ALA A 145 1.69 10.10 5.07
N TYR A 146 1.43 10.56 3.84
CA TYR A 146 0.11 11.07 3.47
C TYR A 146 -1.01 10.08 3.76
N PHE A 147 -0.87 8.81 3.35
CA PHE A 147 -1.91 7.81 3.59
C PHE A 147 -2.04 7.40 5.06
N GLY A 148 -0.97 7.50 5.84
CA GLY A 148 -1.06 7.41 7.31
C GLY A 148 -2.00 8.48 7.89
N HIS A 149 -1.84 9.75 7.47
CA HIS A 149 -2.75 10.84 7.83
C HIS A 149 -4.16 10.65 7.24
N PHE A 150 -4.27 10.09 6.02
CA PHE A 150 -5.56 9.83 5.39
C PHE A 150 -6.40 8.80 6.16
N VAL A 151 -5.76 7.79 6.77
CA VAL A 151 -6.43 6.85 7.68
C VAL A 151 -7.02 7.56 8.89
N ALA A 152 -6.36 8.60 9.40
CA ALA A 152 -6.91 9.42 10.49
C ALA A 152 -8.03 10.36 10.02
N TYR A 153 -7.92 10.85 8.78
CA TYR A 153 -8.87 11.81 8.18
C TYR A 153 -10.23 11.19 7.81
N ALA A 154 -10.23 9.97 7.26
CA ALA A 154 -11.43 9.33 6.74
C ALA A 154 -11.45 7.80 6.99
N PRO A 155 -11.34 7.35 8.26
CA PRO A 155 -11.20 5.92 8.59
C PRO A 155 -12.38 5.07 8.13
N GLU A 156 -13.60 5.63 8.08
CA GLU A 156 -14.82 4.94 7.63
C GLU A 156 -14.82 4.65 6.13
N HIS A 157 -13.98 5.35 5.35
CA HIS A 157 -13.81 5.10 3.93
C HIS A 157 -12.68 4.10 3.66
N VAL A 158 -11.72 3.92 4.57
CA VAL A 158 -10.54 3.09 4.32
C VAL A 158 -10.80 1.63 4.67
N LEU A 159 -10.83 0.78 3.65
CA LEU A 159 -10.91 -0.67 3.77
C LEU A 159 -9.59 -1.26 4.27
N ALA A 160 -8.48 -0.83 3.69
CA ALA A 160 -7.12 -1.24 4.05
C ALA A 160 -6.11 -0.17 3.64
N ALA A 161 -4.97 -0.09 4.34
CA ALA A 161 -3.86 0.77 3.96
C ALA A 161 -2.55 -0.01 3.89
N ILE A 162 -1.75 0.28 2.86
CA ILE A 162 -0.40 -0.26 2.65
C ILE A 162 0.56 0.91 2.67
N LEU A 163 1.44 0.91 3.67
CA LEU A 163 2.43 1.95 3.90
C LEU A 163 3.83 1.38 3.67
N ALA A 164 4.36 1.60 2.47
CA ALA A 164 5.67 1.09 2.09
C ALA A 164 6.75 2.14 2.33
N ASN A 165 7.82 1.74 3.01
CA ASN A 165 8.95 2.58 3.39
C ASN A 165 8.46 3.95 3.91
N PRO A 166 7.59 3.97 4.95
CA PRO A 166 6.91 5.17 5.35
C PRO A 166 7.92 6.24 5.75
N GLY A 167 7.78 7.40 5.12
CA GLY A 167 8.56 8.58 5.47
C GLY A 167 8.19 9.07 6.85
N ALA A 168 9.04 9.88 7.38
CA ALA A 168 9.19 10.47 8.71
C ALA A 168 7.92 10.88 9.47
N ASP A 169 6.97 9.99 9.67
CA ASP A 169 6.05 10.16 10.78
C ASP A 169 6.86 9.83 12.05
N ASP A 170 7.28 10.88 12.71
CA ASP A 170 7.98 10.75 13.97
C ASP A 170 7.02 10.20 15.02
N PRO A 171 7.11 8.90 15.41
CA PRO A 171 6.20 8.32 16.38
C PRO A 171 6.35 8.93 17.77
N ASP A 172 7.45 9.62 18.02
CA ASP A 172 7.68 10.34 19.28
C ASP A 172 7.03 11.72 19.23
N ASN A 173 6.66 12.22 18.05
CA ASN A 173 5.88 13.45 17.87
C ASN A 173 4.40 13.12 17.64
N VAL A 174 3.71 12.74 18.69
CA VAL A 174 2.27 12.39 18.70
C VAL A 174 1.34 13.52 18.22
N ASP A 175 1.84 14.75 18.14
CA ASP A 175 1.06 15.89 17.66
C ASP A 175 0.92 15.88 16.15
N ARG A 176 1.78 15.16 15.43
CA ARG A 176 1.72 15.06 13.96
C ARG A 176 0.70 14.04 13.45
N LEU A 177 0.66 12.84 14.06
CA LEU A 177 -0.31 11.82 13.65
C LEU A 177 -0.87 11.11 14.89
N ARG A 178 -2.11 11.44 15.26
CA ARG A 178 -2.83 10.78 16.34
C ARG A 178 -4.00 9.98 15.77
N LEU A 179 -3.95 8.65 15.91
CA LEU A 179 -5.04 7.76 15.53
C LEU A 179 -6.00 7.54 16.69
N ASP A 180 -7.28 7.69 16.42
CA ASP A 180 -8.38 7.34 17.33
C ASP A 180 -8.77 5.86 17.18
N GLU A 181 -9.78 5.40 17.88
CA GLU A 181 -10.25 4.01 17.86
C GLU A 181 -10.75 3.58 16.46
N ASN A 182 -11.35 4.49 15.69
CA ASN A 182 -11.83 4.20 14.34
C ASN A 182 -10.66 4.01 13.38
N SER A 183 -9.68 4.88 13.47
CA SER A 183 -8.46 4.83 12.66
C SER A 183 -7.60 3.61 12.98
N ILE A 184 -7.47 3.24 14.26
CA ILE A 184 -6.75 2.04 14.71
C ILE A 184 -7.42 0.76 14.19
N ALA A 185 -8.75 0.77 14.01
CA ALA A 185 -9.49 -0.36 13.47
C ALA A 185 -9.24 -0.62 11.98
N VAL A 186 -8.64 0.33 11.25
CA VAL A 186 -8.23 0.13 9.86
C VAL A 186 -7.01 -0.79 9.80
N PRO A 187 -7.05 -1.92 9.06
CA PRO A 187 -5.89 -2.77 8.87
C PRO A 187 -4.80 -2.05 8.09
N LEU A 188 -3.57 -2.07 8.62
CA LEU A 188 -2.39 -1.55 7.95
C LEU A 188 -1.37 -2.67 7.70
N LEU A 189 -0.81 -2.67 6.49
CA LEU A 189 0.40 -3.39 6.15
C LEU A 189 1.54 -2.37 6.02
N ILE A 190 2.47 -2.40 6.96
CA ILE A 190 3.66 -1.53 6.98
C ILE A 190 4.83 -2.33 6.46
N ILE A 191 5.41 -1.92 5.34
CA ILE A 191 6.53 -2.59 4.67
C ILE A 191 7.76 -1.70 4.79
N VAL A 192 8.90 -2.27 5.23
CA VAL A 192 10.17 -1.55 5.37
C VAL A 192 11.31 -2.37 4.80
N GLY A 193 12.34 -1.70 4.30
CA GLY A 193 13.60 -2.35 3.93
C GLY A 193 14.52 -2.51 5.14
N GLY A 194 15.13 -3.68 5.33
CA GLY A 194 16.00 -3.98 6.46
C GLY A 194 17.29 -3.13 6.51
N VAL A 195 17.69 -2.56 5.37
CA VAL A 195 18.81 -1.62 5.25
C VAL A 195 18.41 -0.26 4.69
N ASP A 196 17.15 0.11 4.89
CA ASP A 196 16.61 1.42 4.50
C ASP A 196 17.16 2.53 5.40
N THR A 197 18.20 3.22 4.93
CA THR A 197 18.81 4.33 5.67
C THR A 197 18.00 5.62 5.64
N ILE A 198 16.94 5.71 4.81
CA ILE A 198 16.10 6.90 4.65
C ILE A 198 14.91 6.88 5.61
N SER A 199 14.08 5.83 5.53
CA SER A 199 12.90 5.68 6.42
C SER A 199 13.24 4.93 7.70
N GLY A 200 14.26 4.07 7.66
CA GLY A 200 14.66 3.25 8.77
C GLY A 200 13.70 2.09 9.05
N THR A 201 14.04 1.31 10.07
CA THR A 201 13.20 0.22 10.59
C THR A 201 12.66 0.56 11.98
N ALA A 202 13.43 1.24 12.81
CA ALA A 202 13.10 1.49 14.20
C ALA A 202 11.90 2.47 14.37
N LYS A 203 11.85 3.55 13.58
CA LYS A 203 10.76 4.53 13.67
C LYS A 203 9.41 3.97 13.20
N PRO A 204 9.31 3.36 12.02
CA PRO A 204 8.07 2.69 11.59
C PRO A 204 7.65 1.58 12.58
N TYR A 205 8.59 0.86 13.18
CA TYR A 205 8.28 -0.14 14.20
C TYR A 205 7.68 0.49 15.47
N LYS A 206 8.22 1.61 15.97
CA LYS A 206 7.65 2.34 17.11
C LYS A 206 6.22 2.81 16.85
N PHE A 207 5.94 3.28 15.62
CA PHE A 207 4.58 3.65 15.19
C PHE A 207 3.67 2.42 15.21
N PHE A 208 4.08 1.30 14.61
CA PHE A 208 3.37 0.04 14.62
C PHE A 208 3.08 -0.43 16.06
N ASP A 209 4.08 -0.54 16.92
CA ASP A 209 3.97 -1.08 18.28
C ASP A 209 3.05 -0.24 19.18
N ARG A 210 3.12 1.10 19.07
CA ARG A 210 2.24 2.02 19.79
C ARG A 210 0.76 1.69 19.62
N TYR A 211 0.34 1.45 18.39
CA TYR A 211 -1.07 1.19 18.08
C TYR A 211 -1.42 -0.31 18.19
N ARG A 212 -0.46 -1.17 17.98
CA ARG A 212 -0.62 -2.59 18.20
C ARG A 212 -0.97 -2.91 19.67
N THR A 213 -0.34 -2.25 20.63
CA THR A 213 -0.66 -2.35 22.07
C THR A 213 -2.06 -1.83 22.41
N ARG A 214 -2.64 -0.99 21.54
CA ARG A 214 -4.03 -0.51 21.65
C ARG A 214 -5.03 -1.37 20.85
N GLY A 215 -4.61 -2.49 20.29
CA GLY A 215 -5.48 -3.44 19.61
C GLY A 215 -5.52 -3.33 18.09
N ALA A 216 -4.65 -2.53 17.47
CA ALA A 216 -4.54 -2.48 16.01
C ALA A 216 -4.30 -3.86 15.39
N ARG A 217 -4.98 -4.16 14.27
CA ARG A 217 -4.84 -5.40 13.51
C ARG A 217 -3.93 -5.17 12.30
N TRP A 218 -2.70 -4.81 12.60
CA TRP A 218 -1.69 -4.38 11.63
C TRP A 218 -0.64 -5.47 11.41
N VAL A 219 0.05 -5.37 10.29
CA VAL A 219 1.20 -6.20 9.94
C VAL A 219 2.41 -5.32 9.73
N TYR A 220 3.53 -5.70 10.32
CA TYR A 220 4.85 -5.11 10.10
C TYR A 220 5.71 -6.12 9.34
N LEU A 221 6.22 -5.74 8.17
CA LEU A 221 6.96 -6.61 7.26
C LEU A 221 8.30 -5.98 6.93
N VAL A 222 9.38 -6.69 7.23
CA VAL A 222 10.75 -6.28 6.90
C VAL A 222 11.25 -7.09 5.72
N GLN A 223 11.78 -6.40 4.72
CA GLN A 223 12.49 -6.99 3.59
C GLN A 223 14.00 -6.99 3.91
N ASN A 224 14.55 -8.14 4.26
CA ASN A 224 15.97 -8.26 4.63
C ASN A 224 16.88 -7.76 3.51
N LYS A 225 17.89 -6.95 3.87
CA LYS A 225 18.90 -6.35 2.98
C LYS A 225 18.35 -5.47 1.86
N ILE A 226 17.10 -5.08 1.93
CA ILE A 226 16.49 -4.16 0.96
C ILE A 226 16.65 -2.72 1.45
N PRO A 227 17.14 -1.81 0.59
CA PRO A 227 17.20 -0.37 0.88
C PRO A 227 15.84 0.30 0.68
N HIS A 228 15.82 1.63 0.58
CA HIS A 228 14.61 2.42 0.33
C HIS A 228 14.03 2.22 -1.07
N CYS A 229 13.50 1.01 -1.37
CA CYS A 229 12.96 0.65 -2.69
C CYS A 229 12.07 -0.59 -2.62
N CYS A 230 11.78 -1.11 -3.75
CA CYS A 230 11.54 -2.53 -4.06
C CYS A 230 10.22 -3.07 -3.50
N ILE A 231 9.19 -2.21 -3.43
CA ILE A 231 7.83 -2.58 -3.00
C ILE A 231 7.23 -3.72 -3.84
N ASN A 232 7.60 -3.82 -5.13
CA ASN A 232 7.05 -4.85 -6.02
C ASN A 232 7.46 -6.27 -5.62
N ASP A 233 8.54 -6.43 -4.87
CA ASP A 233 8.97 -7.73 -4.39
C ASP A 233 8.04 -8.30 -3.29
N THR A 234 7.22 -7.45 -2.66
CA THR A 234 6.19 -7.85 -1.70
C THR A 234 4.83 -8.13 -2.34
N LYS A 235 4.70 -8.00 -3.66
CA LYS A 235 3.42 -8.04 -4.38
C LYS A 235 2.59 -9.27 -4.04
N SER A 236 3.17 -10.47 -4.05
CA SER A 236 2.43 -11.71 -3.76
C SER A 236 1.80 -11.64 -2.38
N PHE A 237 2.60 -11.43 -1.34
CA PHE A 237 2.12 -11.32 0.03
C PHE A 237 1.08 -10.20 0.20
N MET A 238 1.31 -9.06 -0.45
CA MET A 238 0.40 -7.92 -0.40
C MET A 238 -0.98 -8.28 -0.97
N LEU A 239 -1.04 -9.00 -2.09
CA LEU A 239 -2.30 -9.42 -2.72
C LEU A 239 -3.05 -10.45 -1.85
N ASP A 240 -2.34 -11.41 -1.25
CA ASP A 240 -2.94 -12.41 -0.37
C ASP A 240 -3.44 -11.78 0.94
N TRP A 241 -2.67 -10.84 1.51
CA TRP A 241 -3.12 -10.04 2.66
C TRP A 241 -4.37 -9.22 2.34
N LEU A 242 -4.40 -8.53 1.19
CA LEU A 242 -5.58 -7.79 0.75
C LEU A 242 -6.80 -8.70 0.54
N GLN A 243 -6.60 -9.88 -0.02
CA GLN A 243 -7.68 -10.85 -0.22
C GLN A 243 -8.35 -11.21 1.10
N ASP A 244 -7.55 -11.53 2.12
CA ASP A 244 -8.04 -11.87 3.45
C ASP A 244 -8.73 -10.68 4.13
N VAL A 245 -8.17 -9.48 4.00
CA VAL A 245 -8.76 -8.26 4.56
C VAL A 245 -10.09 -7.90 3.88
N ILE A 246 -10.17 -7.98 2.55
CA ILE A 246 -11.42 -7.74 1.80
C ILE A 246 -12.51 -8.72 2.26
N GLN A 247 -12.18 -10.00 2.37
CA GLN A 247 -13.14 -11.02 2.81
C GLN A 247 -13.60 -10.80 4.26
N ALA A 248 -12.69 -10.40 5.14
CA ALA A 248 -13.00 -10.18 6.54
C ALA A 248 -13.82 -8.91 6.80
N ARG A 249 -13.54 -7.83 6.06
CA ARG A 249 -14.10 -6.51 6.34
C ARG A 249 -15.20 -6.05 5.40
N HIS A 250 -15.21 -6.53 4.17
CA HIS A 250 -16.10 -6.02 3.11
C HIS A 250 -16.70 -7.13 2.24
N PRO A 251 -17.27 -8.17 2.86
CA PRO A 251 -17.90 -9.26 2.10
C PRO A 251 -19.13 -8.80 1.32
N ASP A 252 -19.79 -7.73 1.77
CA ASP A 252 -20.97 -7.13 1.16
C ASP A 252 -20.75 -5.63 0.95
N PRO A 253 -20.60 -5.15 -0.31
CA PRO A 253 -20.30 -3.76 -0.59
C PRO A 253 -21.41 -2.77 -0.20
N GLN A 254 -22.62 -3.25 0.07
CA GLN A 254 -23.75 -2.42 0.51
C GLN A 254 -23.78 -2.19 2.02
N LYS A 255 -22.89 -2.83 2.77
CA LYS A 255 -22.81 -2.72 4.22
C LYS A 255 -21.60 -1.91 4.68
N PRO A 256 -21.64 -1.34 5.88
CA PRO A 256 -20.46 -0.75 6.50
C PRO A 256 -19.31 -1.76 6.62
N LEU A 257 -18.07 -1.25 6.71
CA LEU A 257 -16.90 -2.09 6.96
C LEU A 257 -17.02 -2.81 8.30
N TRP A 258 -16.75 -4.09 8.32
CA TRP A 258 -16.72 -4.88 9.55
C TRP A 258 -15.39 -4.70 10.28
N PRO A 259 -15.37 -4.73 11.62
CA PRO A 259 -14.13 -4.79 12.36
C PRO A 259 -13.47 -6.16 12.18
N MET A 260 -12.15 -6.19 12.15
CA MET A 260 -11.39 -7.45 12.13
C MET A 260 -11.56 -8.18 13.47
N SER A 261 -11.96 -9.45 13.43
CA SER A 261 -12.10 -10.26 14.64
C SER A 261 -10.76 -10.45 15.35
N SER A 262 -10.76 -10.33 16.68
CA SER A 262 -9.56 -10.53 17.50
C SER A 262 -9.33 -11.97 17.96
N ASN A 263 -10.36 -12.81 17.88
CA ASN A 263 -10.37 -14.09 18.57
C ASN A 263 -10.04 -15.29 17.67
N THR A 264 -10.03 -15.09 16.34
CA THR A 264 -9.91 -16.16 15.34
C THR A 264 -8.70 -16.00 14.42
N GLY A 265 -7.76 -15.13 14.76
CA GLY A 265 -6.58 -14.85 13.92
C GLY A 265 -5.30 -15.49 14.46
N TRP A 266 -4.22 -15.16 13.80
CA TRP A 266 -2.87 -15.57 14.12
C TRP A 266 -2.02 -14.34 14.41
N TYR A 267 -1.06 -14.48 15.31
CA TYR A 267 -0.09 -13.43 15.63
C TYR A 267 1.30 -13.83 15.12
N GLY A 268 2.00 -12.84 14.57
CA GLY A 268 3.41 -12.94 14.24
C GLY A 268 4.28 -12.19 15.22
N SER A 269 5.48 -12.72 15.48
CA SER A 269 6.55 -12.08 16.22
C SER A 269 7.88 -12.21 15.48
N ILE A 270 8.79 -11.26 15.70
CA ILE A 270 10.11 -11.24 15.08
C ILE A 270 11.24 -11.25 16.10
N GLN A 271 12.36 -11.79 15.67
CA GLN A 271 13.68 -11.63 16.29
C GLN A 271 14.57 -10.80 15.35
N PRO A 272 14.72 -9.48 15.61
CA PRO A 272 15.61 -8.66 14.80
C PRO A 272 17.07 -9.05 14.98
N CYS A 273 17.81 -9.07 13.88
CA CYS A 273 19.27 -9.01 13.93
C CYS A 273 19.72 -7.58 13.71
N LYS A 274 20.59 -7.09 14.59
CA LYS A 274 21.14 -5.76 14.45
C LYS A 274 21.96 -5.68 13.16
N SER A 275 21.60 -4.74 12.28
CA SER A 275 22.43 -4.36 11.15
C SER A 275 23.70 -3.66 11.62
N VAL A 276 24.73 -3.65 10.78
CA VAL A 276 25.93 -2.82 10.98
C VAL A 276 25.71 -1.36 10.57
N TYR A 277 24.53 -1.04 10.04
CA TYR A 277 24.16 0.28 9.56
C TYR A 277 23.12 0.92 10.48
N ASP A 278 23.21 2.24 10.61
CA ASP A 278 22.18 3.06 11.22
C ASP A 278 21.45 3.86 10.14
N ASP A 279 20.21 4.28 10.44
CA ASP A 279 19.45 5.20 9.58
C ASP A 279 20.00 6.64 9.71
N HIS A 280 19.45 7.57 8.96
CA HIS A 280 19.91 8.97 8.99
C HIS A 280 19.60 9.71 10.31
N TRP A 281 18.83 9.12 11.22
CA TRP A 281 18.63 9.63 12.58
C TRP A 281 19.54 8.97 13.61
N GLY A 282 20.47 8.10 13.17
CA GLY A 282 21.35 7.35 14.05
C GLY A 282 20.67 6.20 14.81
N LEU A 283 19.54 5.71 14.32
CA LEU A 283 18.85 4.55 14.88
C LEU A 283 19.26 3.26 14.15
N PRO A 284 19.40 2.14 14.88
CA PRO A 284 19.83 0.89 14.26
C PRO A 284 18.82 0.39 13.24
N LEU A 285 19.35 -0.09 12.11
CA LEU A 285 18.56 -0.85 11.13
C LEU A 285 18.49 -2.32 11.54
N TRP A 286 17.41 -2.99 11.11
CA TRP A 286 17.17 -4.39 11.44
C TRP A 286 16.93 -5.22 10.19
N ASP A 287 17.69 -6.28 10.03
CA ASP A 287 17.22 -7.47 9.32
C ASP A 287 16.50 -8.40 10.30
N ILE A 288 15.78 -9.39 9.82
CA ILE A 288 15.10 -10.36 10.66
C ILE A 288 15.88 -11.67 10.66
N CYS A 289 16.30 -12.09 11.86
CA CYS A 289 17.01 -13.37 12.07
C CYS A 289 16.03 -14.53 12.17
N ASP A 290 14.90 -14.34 12.86
CA ASP A 290 13.87 -15.36 13.02
C ASP A 290 12.49 -14.73 13.20
N ALA A 291 11.46 -15.52 12.95
CA ALA A 291 10.07 -15.10 13.12
C ALA A 291 9.20 -16.30 13.50
N HIS A 292 8.22 -16.07 14.34
CA HIS A 292 7.27 -17.10 14.79
C HIS A 292 5.84 -16.67 14.51
N VAL A 293 4.96 -17.66 14.35
CA VAL A 293 3.51 -17.44 14.24
C VAL A 293 2.79 -18.33 15.25
N GLU A 294 1.75 -17.80 15.85
CA GLU A 294 0.99 -18.50 16.87
C GLU A 294 -0.48 -18.11 16.80
N HIS A 295 -1.36 -19.08 17.08
CA HIS A 295 -2.80 -18.81 17.11
C HIS A 295 -3.16 -17.82 18.21
N ALA A 296 -4.11 -16.92 17.95
CA ALA A 296 -4.50 -15.82 18.84
C ALA A 296 -4.87 -16.21 20.28
N ALA A 297 -5.26 -17.49 20.49
CA ALA A 297 -5.59 -18.00 21.82
C ALA A 297 -4.38 -18.26 22.72
N LYS A 298 -3.15 -18.16 22.17
CA LYS A 298 -1.89 -18.38 22.91
C LYS A 298 -1.15 -17.09 23.13
N ALA A 299 -0.36 -17.02 24.21
CA ALA A 299 0.48 -15.87 24.48
C ALA A 299 1.75 -15.91 23.61
N LEU A 300 2.15 -14.76 23.09
CA LEU A 300 3.44 -14.62 22.41
C LEU A 300 4.60 -14.77 23.40
N PRO A 301 5.76 -15.34 22.97
CA PRO A 301 6.96 -15.35 23.77
C PRO A 301 7.38 -13.93 24.21
N SER A 302 7.76 -13.77 25.46
CA SER A 302 8.04 -12.46 26.05
C SER A 302 9.32 -11.77 25.55
N ASN A 303 10.20 -12.52 24.88
CA ASN A 303 11.49 -12.04 24.35
C ASN A 303 11.42 -11.67 22.86
N GLU A 304 10.26 -11.78 22.21
CA GLU A 304 10.06 -11.46 20.80
C GLU A 304 9.21 -10.22 20.63
N LEU A 305 9.45 -9.50 19.54
CA LEU A 305 8.68 -8.32 19.22
C LEU A 305 7.40 -8.69 18.45
N PRO A 306 6.23 -8.23 18.85
CA PRO A 306 5.00 -8.43 18.09
C PRO A 306 5.14 -7.75 16.70
N SER A 307 4.72 -8.42 15.63
CA SER A 307 4.90 -7.89 14.27
C SER A 307 3.69 -8.08 13.36
N GLY A 308 2.65 -8.77 13.78
CA GLY A 308 1.50 -8.87 12.91
C GLY A 308 0.30 -9.55 13.52
N PHE A 309 -0.85 -9.21 12.93
CA PHE A 309 -2.09 -9.95 13.07
C PHE A 309 -2.54 -10.40 11.69
N PHE A 310 -2.83 -11.69 11.56
CA PHE A 310 -3.23 -12.33 10.31
C PHE A 310 -4.60 -12.98 10.48
N PRO A 311 -5.55 -12.74 9.56
CA PRO A 311 -6.87 -13.37 9.60
C PRO A 311 -6.81 -14.89 9.48
N THR A 312 -5.86 -15.42 8.71
CA THR A 312 -5.73 -16.84 8.37
C THR A 312 -4.36 -17.41 8.76
N GLU A 313 -4.33 -18.73 8.98
CA GLU A 313 -3.09 -19.48 9.24
C GLU A 313 -2.14 -19.44 8.04
N SER A 314 -2.70 -19.60 6.83
CA SER A 314 -1.93 -19.60 5.59
C SER A 314 -1.15 -18.30 5.42
N LEU A 315 -1.83 -17.16 5.60
CA LEU A 315 -1.20 -15.86 5.49
C LEU A 315 -0.13 -15.63 6.57
N ALA A 316 -0.34 -16.11 7.80
CA ALA A 316 0.64 -16.01 8.86
C ALA A 316 1.93 -16.79 8.52
N HIS A 317 1.80 -18.00 7.98
CA HIS A 317 2.95 -18.81 7.56
C HIS A 317 3.62 -18.28 6.30
N GLU A 318 2.87 -17.69 5.38
CA GLU A 318 3.42 -16.99 4.23
C GLU A 318 4.28 -15.79 4.68
N TRP A 319 3.76 -14.94 5.59
CA TRP A 319 4.53 -13.87 6.20
C TRP A 319 5.80 -14.37 6.88
N GLN A 320 5.70 -15.44 7.69
CA GLN A 320 6.85 -16.02 8.37
C GLN A 320 7.91 -16.50 7.38
N THR A 321 7.48 -17.13 6.29
CA THR A 321 8.38 -17.62 5.24
C THR A 321 9.05 -16.46 4.53
N TYR A 322 8.28 -15.44 4.16
CA TYR A 322 8.78 -14.25 3.48
C TYR A 322 9.80 -13.50 4.33
N ILE A 323 9.46 -13.17 5.58
CA ILE A 323 10.28 -12.31 6.43
C ILE A 323 11.59 -12.98 6.87
N LYS A 324 11.66 -14.32 6.85
CA LYS A 324 12.88 -15.10 7.16
C LYS A 324 13.81 -15.27 5.96
N GLN A 325 13.45 -14.83 4.77
CA GLN A 325 14.34 -14.92 3.61
C GLN A 325 15.57 -14.03 3.86
N PRO A 326 16.79 -14.58 3.78
CA PRO A 326 18.01 -13.84 4.11
C PRO A 326 18.35 -12.77 3.07
N ASP A 327 17.93 -12.99 1.83
CA ASP A 327 18.13 -12.09 0.70
C ASP A 327 16.84 -12.02 -0.14
N HIS A 328 16.25 -10.83 -0.21
CA HIS A 328 15.18 -10.57 -1.16
C HIS A 328 15.76 -10.10 -2.50
N PRO A 329 15.20 -10.53 -3.62
CA PRO A 329 15.66 -10.06 -4.92
C PRO A 329 15.45 -8.55 -5.04
N LYS A 330 16.48 -7.81 -5.39
CA LYS A 330 16.42 -6.37 -5.69
C LYS A 330 15.88 -6.14 -7.11
N ASN A 331 14.77 -6.80 -7.46
CA ASN A 331 14.27 -6.88 -8.84
C ASN A 331 13.45 -5.70 -9.30
N SER A 332 13.13 -4.82 -8.41
CA SER A 332 12.39 -3.63 -8.78
C SER A 332 13.32 -2.75 -9.56
N PHE A 333 12.96 -2.55 -10.77
CA PHE A 333 13.52 -1.66 -11.78
C PHE A 333 14.78 -0.91 -11.33
N PRO A 334 15.96 -1.24 -11.88
CA PRO A 334 17.15 -0.48 -11.59
C PRO A 334 16.86 0.98 -11.95
N ARG A 335 16.85 1.86 -10.97
CA ARG A 335 16.83 3.30 -11.22
C ARG A 335 18.25 3.68 -11.62
N PRO A 336 18.50 4.01 -12.89
CA PRO A 336 19.82 4.46 -13.27
C PRO A 336 20.10 5.76 -12.50
N ASN A 337 21.13 5.77 -11.67
CA ASN A 337 21.76 6.96 -11.11
C ASN A 337 20.96 7.80 -10.07
N ASP A 338 20.03 7.23 -9.30
CA ASP A 338 19.48 7.95 -8.16
C ASP A 338 20.33 7.67 -6.89
N PRO A 339 21.12 8.65 -6.41
CA PRO A 339 21.97 8.47 -5.23
C PRO A 339 21.18 8.34 -3.93
N THR A 340 19.87 8.69 -3.92
CA THR A 340 19.01 8.57 -2.73
C THR A 340 18.53 7.15 -2.49
N PHE A 341 18.60 6.28 -3.49
CA PHE A 341 18.19 4.88 -3.43
C PHE A 341 19.37 3.90 -3.48
N GLY A 342 20.59 4.40 -3.36
CA GLY A 342 21.81 3.60 -3.37
C GLY A 342 21.99 2.73 -2.13
N GLU A 343 22.86 1.72 -2.26
CA GLU A 343 23.31 0.93 -1.12
C GLU A 343 23.90 1.84 -0.03
N PRO A 344 23.72 1.51 1.27
CA PRO A 344 24.29 2.31 2.35
C PRO A 344 25.79 2.43 2.14
N LYS A 345 26.30 3.66 2.08
CA LYS A 345 27.73 3.89 2.04
C LYS A 345 28.29 3.43 3.39
N THR A 346 29.26 2.51 3.37
CA THR A 346 30.01 2.18 4.57
C THR A 346 30.60 3.48 5.12
N GLN A 347 30.15 3.89 6.30
CA GLN A 347 30.80 4.99 7.00
C GLN A 347 32.22 4.54 7.34
N GLY A 348 33.20 5.09 6.63
CA GLY A 348 34.59 4.96 7.04
C GLY A 348 34.72 5.56 8.43
N HIS A 349 35.07 4.74 9.40
CA HIS A 349 35.50 5.21 10.70
C HIS A 349 36.72 6.14 10.49
N HIS A 350 36.51 7.44 10.70
CA HIS A 350 37.59 8.40 10.93
C HIS A 350 37.71 8.64 12.42
#